data_7bf2ad36d45a8aa33bc21ed405afe6b2
#
_entry.id   7bf2ad36d45a8aa33bc21ed405afe6b2
#
_cell.length_a   1.000
_cell.length_b   1.000
_cell.length_c   1.000
_cell.angle_alpha   90.00
_cell.angle_beta   90.00
_cell.angle_gamma   90.00
#
_symmetry.space_group_name_H-M   'P 1'
#
loop_
_entity.id
_entity.type
_entity.pdbx_description
1 polymer ?
#
loop_
_entity_poly.entity_id
_entity_poly.type
_entity_poly.pdbx_seq_one_letter_code
_entity_poly.pdbx_strand_id
1 'polypeptide(L)'
;MRTPARLSTLRRCATAFSLVAGLSAALAANAQTAPAVPAVGGGAGCPAILQHTFPRLQDEKPQNLCQYSGKVVLVVNTASFCGFTPQYKGLEALDVKYRERGLVVLGFPSNDFSQESGSNKEIADFCESTFGVKFPMFTKTAVRGTDANPLFKQLAQASGTTPKWNFYKYLIGRDGKVVQAWSSMTAPDENGFISVIEKQLGAN
;
A
#
# COMPACT_ATOMS: atom_id res chain seq x y z
N MET A 1 -25.31 59.69 26.40
CA MET A 1 -24.88 60.99 25.84
C MET A 1 -24.58 60.74 24.37
N ARG A 2 -25.53 61.13 23.55
CA ARG A 2 -25.49 62.08 22.41
C ARG A 2 -24.39 61.81 21.35
N THR A 3 -24.89 61.35 20.20
CA THR A 3 -24.35 61.54 18.84
C THR A 3 -23.86 62.96 18.55
N PRO A 4 -23.12 63.25 17.44
CA PRO A 4 -23.81 63.31 16.16
C PRO A 4 -23.04 62.87 14.89
N ALA A 5 -23.86 62.66 13.85
CA ALA A 5 -23.54 62.49 12.46
C ALA A 5 -22.91 63.74 11.81
N ARG A 6 -22.17 63.54 10.70
CA ARG A 6 -22.09 64.55 9.62
C ARG A 6 -22.18 63.88 8.24
N LEU A 7 -23.17 64.40 7.54
CA LEU A 7 -23.45 64.28 6.11
C LEU A 7 -22.50 65.19 5.31
N SER A 8 -22.46 64.89 4.03
CA SER A 8 -22.26 65.69 2.80
C SER A 8 -20.97 65.31 2.06
N THR A 9 -20.89 65.16 0.78
CA THR A 9 -21.61 65.82 -0.33
C THR A 9 -21.39 65.05 -1.63
N LEU A 10 -22.43 65.00 -2.44
CA LEU A 10 -22.38 64.61 -3.86
C LEU A 10 -21.44 65.52 -4.66
N ARG A 11 -20.68 64.92 -5.58
CA ARG A 11 -20.31 65.61 -6.82
C ARG A 11 -20.49 64.66 -8.00
N ARG A 12 -21.47 64.99 -8.83
CA ARG A 12 -21.62 64.48 -10.21
C ARG A 12 -20.58 65.18 -11.07
N CYS A 13 -19.93 64.42 -11.91
CA CYS A 13 -19.41 64.95 -13.19
C CYS A 13 -19.57 63.86 -14.26
N ALA A 14 -20.15 64.31 -15.36
CA ALA A 14 -20.58 63.52 -16.48
C ALA A 14 -19.50 63.36 -17.54
N THR A 15 -19.72 62.35 -18.36
CA THR A 15 -19.35 62.22 -19.78
C THR A 15 -17.92 62.12 -20.21
N ALA A 16 -17.56 60.93 -20.77
CA ALA A 16 -17.00 60.82 -22.12
C ALA A 16 -17.09 59.37 -22.60
N PHE A 17 -17.92 59.18 -23.64
CA PHE A 17 -17.99 57.98 -24.46
C PHE A 17 -16.72 57.90 -25.31
N SER A 18 -15.95 56.86 -25.19
CA SER A 18 -14.93 56.48 -26.18
C SER A 18 -15.11 55.00 -26.50
N LEU A 19 -15.67 54.74 -27.69
CA LEU A 19 -15.65 53.44 -28.33
C LEU A 19 -14.18 53.07 -28.64
N VAL A 20 -13.66 52.04 -27.99
CA VAL A 20 -12.47 51.37 -28.46
C VAL A 20 -12.88 49.95 -28.79
N ALA A 21 -12.86 49.64 -30.07
CA ALA A 21 -12.98 48.31 -30.61
C ALA A 21 -11.76 47.50 -30.16
N GLY A 22 -11.92 46.69 -29.11
CA GLY A 22 -10.89 45.80 -28.58
C GLY A 22 -11.04 44.42 -29.16
N LEU A 23 -10.07 44.06 -29.97
CA LEU A 23 -9.81 42.77 -30.58
C LEU A 23 -9.79 41.69 -29.47
N SER A 24 -10.79 40.79 -29.46
CA SER A 24 -10.83 39.65 -28.55
C SER A 24 -9.80 38.60 -28.98
N ALA A 25 -8.62 38.64 -28.39
CA ALA A 25 -7.68 37.54 -28.50
C ALA A 25 -8.18 36.42 -27.60
N ALA A 26 -8.72 35.36 -28.17
CA ALA A 26 -9.02 34.12 -27.52
C ALA A 26 -7.70 33.48 -27.05
N LEU A 27 -7.40 33.57 -25.76
CA LEU A 27 -6.38 32.75 -25.11
C LEU A 27 -6.87 31.31 -25.11
N ALA A 28 -6.40 30.52 -26.07
CA ALA A 28 -6.52 29.07 -26.03
C ALA A 28 -5.70 28.59 -24.82
N ALA A 29 -6.38 28.21 -23.73
CA ALA A 29 -5.78 27.51 -22.62
C ALA A 29 -5.31 26.14 -23.13
N ASN A 30 -4.02 26.03 -23.41
CA ASN A 30 -3.37 24.74 -23.59
C ASN A 30 -3.47 23.98 -22.26
N ALA A 31 -4.48 23.12 -22.13
CA ALA A 31 -4.48 22.08 -21.12
C ALA A 31 -3.30 21.15 -21.42
N GLN A 32 -2.18 21.38 -20.75
CA GLN A 32 -1.07 20.43 -20.72
C GLN A 32 -1.59 19.17 -20.01
N THR A 33 -2.00 18.19 -20.80
CA THR A 33 -2.16 16.81 -20.31
C THR A 33 -0.81 16.40 -19.72
N ALA A 34 -0.75 16.25 -18.40
CA ALA A 34 0.38 15.63 -17.73
C ALA A 34 0.68 14.30 -18.45
N PRO A 35 1.96 13.98 -18.70
CA PRO A 35 2.30 12.72 -19.33
C PRO A 35 1.74 11.60 -18.45
N ALA A 36 0.84 10.79 -19.01
CA ALA A 36 0.39 9.55 -18.39
C ALA A 36 1.66 8.73 -18.15
N VAL A 37 1.99 8.48 -16.89
CA VAL A 37 3.02 7.52 -16.50
C VAL A 37 2.62 6.22 -17.19
N PRO A 38 3.44 5.64 -18.07
CA PRO A 38 3.08 4.38 -18.72
C PRO A 38 2.80 3.37 -17.62
N ALA A 39 1.58 2.81 -17.59
CA ALA A 39 1.27 1.64 -16.80
C ALA A 39 2.31 0.60 -17.24
N VAL A 40 3.28 0.33 -16.37
CA VAL A 40 4.28 -0.71 -16.60
C VAL A 40 3.50 -1.99 -16.77
N GLY A 41 3.46 -2.47 -18.01
CA GLY A 41 2.56 -3.50 -18.49
C GLY A 41 2.53 -4.71 -17.56
N GLY A 42 1.33 -5.08 -17.10
CA GLY A 42 1.07 -6.42 -16.66
C GLY A 42 1.37 -7.34 -17.83
N GLY A 43 2.56 -7.93 -17.88
CA GLY A 43 2.93 -8.86 -18.94
C GLY A 43 1.92 -10.01 -18.98
N ALA A 44 1.65 -10.54 -20.17
CA ALA A 44 0.88 -11.76 -20.35
C ALA A 44 1.46 -12.85 -19.42
N GLY A 45 0.82 -13.08 -18.25
CA GLY A 45 1.30 -14.01 -17.24
C GLY A 45 1.29 -13.50 -15.78
N CYS A 46 1.01 -12.21 -15.54
CA CYS A 46 0.87 -11.72 -14.16
C CYS A 46 -0.55 -12.01 -13.63
N PRO A 47 -0.71 -12.82 -12.56
CA PRO A 47 -2.01 -13.06 -11.95
C PRO A 47 -2.67 -11.78 -11.47
N ALA A 48 -4.01 -11.68 -11.59
CA ALA A 48 -4.76 -10.46 -11.22
C ALA A 48 -4.49 -10.00 -9.78
N ILE A 49 -4.30 -10.93 -8.85
CA ILE A 49 -4.00 -10.64 -7.43
C ILE A 49 -2.62 -9.97 -7.22
N LEU A 50 -1.72 -10.08 -8.19
CA LEU A 50 -0.39 -9.45 -8.16
C LEU A 50 -0.31 -8.19 -9.04
N GLN A 51 -1.37 -7.81 -9.75
CA GLN A 51 -1.40 -6.62 -10.61
C GLN A 51 -1.56 -5.33 -9.79
N HIS A 52 -0.69 -5.15 -8.80
CA HIS A 52 -0.66 -3.99 -7.92
C HIS A 52 0.75 -3.42 -7.81
N THR A 53 0.81 -2.13 -7.54
CA THR A 53 2.07 -1.42 -7.26
C THR A 53 1.94 -0.75 -5.89
N PHE A 54 2.89 -1.01 -5.01
CA PHE A 54 2.98 -0.38 -3.69
C PHE A 54 4.36 0.25 -3.49
N PRO A 55 4.46 1.37 -2.77
CA PRO A 55 5.75 1.93 -2.41
C PRO A 55 6.49 0.99 -1.44
N ARG A 56 7.79 0.80 -1.64
CA ARG A 56 8.66 0.06 -0.72
C ARG A 56 8.84 0.84 0.58
N LEU A 57 8.91 0.15 1.71
CA LEU A 57 8.98 0.78 3.03
C LEU A 57 10.23 1.66 3.21
N GLN A 58 11.37 1.22 2.69
CA GLN A 58 12.69 1.82 2.95
C GLN A 58 12.92 3.15 2.22
N ASP A 59 12.38 3.33 1.02
CA ASP A 59 12.68 4.47 0.14
C ASP A 59 11.48 4.96 -0.66
N GLU A 60 10.30 4.41 -0.38
CA GLU A 60 9.02 4.71 -1.01
C GLU A 60 9.00 4.56 -2.55
N LYS A 61 10.02 3.89 -3.12
CA LYS A 61 10.02 3.60 -4.54
C LYS A 61 8.93 2.60 -4.91
N PRO A 62 8.20 2.83 -6.01
CA PRO A 62 7.13 1.94 -6.43
C PRO A 62 7.68 0.55 -6.79
N GLN A 63 7.01 -0.48 -6.27
CA GLN A 63 7.28 -1.89 -6.52
C GLN A 63 6.05 -2.55 -7.11
N ASN A 64 6.14 -3.03 -8.34
CA ASN A 64 5.08 -3.78 -8.99
C ASN A 64 5.16 -5.24 -8.53
N LEU A 65 4.06 -5.77 -7.97
CA LEU A 65 4.04 -7.15 -7.46
C LEU A 65 4.08 -8.20 -8.57
N CYS A 66 3.87 -7.85 -9.84
CA CYS A 66 4.05 -8.76 -10.97
C CYS A 66 5.49 -9.33 -11.04
N GLN A 67 6.47 -8.69 -10.43
CA GLN A 67 7.83 -9.24 -10.30
C GLN A 67 7.89 -10.56 -9.54
N TYR A 68 6.83 -10.89 -8.78
CA TYR A 68 6.70 -12.13 -8.03
C TYR A 68 5.81 -13.17 -8.72
N SER A 69 5.42 -12.95 -10.00
CA SER A 69 4.67 -13.93 -10.79
C SER A 69 5.42 -15.27 -10.85
N GLY A 70 4.70 -16.38 -10.69
CA GLY A 70 5.26 -17.73 -10.67
C GLY A 70 5.95 -18.11 -9.35
N LYS A 71 6.03 -17.20 -8.37
CA LYS A 71 6.48 -17.51 -7.00
C LYS A 71 5.33 -17.91 -6.10
N VAL A 72 5.64 -18.59 -5.01
CA VAL A 72 4.75 -18.76 -3.86
C VAL A 72 4.90 -17.49 -3.01
N VAL A 73 3.80 -16.78 -2.79
CA VAL A 73 3.82 -15.48 -2.12
C VAL A 73 3.10 -15.56 -0.78
N LEU A 74 3.80 -15.24 0.29
CA LEU A 74 3.24 -15.13 1.65
C LEU A 74 3.04 -13.65 1.99
N VAL A 75 1.78 -13.21 2.02
CA VAL A 75 1.42 -11.83 2.38
C VAL A 75 1.07 -11.76 3.87
N VAL A 76 1.65 -10.82 4.59
CA VAL A 76 1.47 -10.66 6.05
C VAL A 76 1.21 -9.19 6.38
N ASN A 77 0.14 -8.89 7.13
CA ASN A 77 0.00 -7.56 7.74
C ASN A 77 0.74 -7.51 9.06
N THR A 78 1.55 -6.48 9.26
CA THR A 78 2.50 -6.41 10.36
C THR A 78 2.30 -5.18 11.25
N ALA A 79 2.91 -5.18 12.43
CA ALA A 79 2.98 -4.02 13.32
C ALA A 79 4.18 -4.12 14.27
N SER A 80 4.73 -2.95 14.66
CA SER A 80 5.91 -2.84 15.51
C SER A 80 5.62 -3.05 17.00
N PHE A 81 4.39 -2.73 17.47
CA PHE A 81 4.03 -2.73 18.90
C PHE A 81 2.98 -3.78 19.25
N CYS A 82 3.10 -4.98 18.68
CA CYS A 82 2.16 -6.08 18.84
C CYS A 82 2.78 -7.24 19.64
N GLY A 83 1.97 -7.96 20.43
CA GLY A 83 2.44 -9.18 21.08
C GLY A 83 2.94 -10.26 20.11
N PHE A 84 2.52 -10.21 18.85
CA PHE A 84 2.98 -11.11 17.78
C PHE A 84 4.19 -10.59 16.99
N THR A 85 4.72 -9.40 17.30
CA THR A 85 5.89 -8.81 16.61
C THR A 85 7.11 -9.75 16.57
N PRO A 86 7.38 -10.59 17.57
CA PRO A 86 8.46 -11.59 17.49
C PRO A 86 8.36 -12.57 16.31
N GLN A 87 7.17 -12.70 15.67
CA GLN A 87 7.01 -13.52 14.47
C GLN A 87 7.82 -13.02 13.27
N TYR A 88 8.30 -11.77 13.26
CA TYR A 88 9.23 -11.30 12.24
C TYR A 88 10.45 -12.20 12.07
N LYS A 89 11.01 -12.72 13.17
CA LYS A 89 12.16 -13.65 13.12
C LYS A 89 11.84 -14.93 12.35
N GLY A 90 10.67 -15.51 12.61
CA GLY A 90 10.23 -16.71 11.91
C GLY A 90 9.91 -16.44 10.43
N LEU A 91 9.30 -15.28 10.11
CA LEU A 91 9.03 -14.88 8.73
C LEU A 91 10.32 -14.66 7.94
N GLU A 92 11.33 -14.01 8.52
CA GLU A 92 12.65 -13.85 7.91
C GLU A 92 13.34 -15.21 7.71
N ALA A 93 13.29 -16.09 8.70
CA ALA A 93 13.84 -17.44 8.61
C ALA A 93 13.18 -18.25 7.46
N LEU A 94 11.86 -18.12 7.28
CA LEU A 94 11.15 -18.75 6.17
C LEU A 94 11.58 -18.17 4.81
N ASP A 95 11.67 -16.85 4.70
CA ASP A 95 12.09 -16.21 3.47
C ASP A 95 13.51 -16.63 3.09
N VAL A 96 14.44 -16.62 4.03
CA VAL A 96 15.83 -17.08 3.82
C VAL A 96 15.86 -18.55 3.40
N LYS A 97 15.14 -19.43 4.12
CA LYS A 97 15.16 -20.88 3.87
C LYS A 97 14.60 -21.26 2.50
N TYR A 98 13.54 -20.59 2.06
CA TYR A 98 12.78 -21.01 0.88
C TYR A 98 12.86 -20.06 -0.31
N ARG A 99 13.59 -18.97 -0.22
CA ARG A 99 13.76 -17.96 -1.28
C ARG A 99 14.23 -18.58 -2.58
N GLU A 100 15.25 -19.42 -2.53
CA GLU A 100 15.83 -20.10 -3.70
C GLU A 100 14.86 -21.15 -4.30
N ARG A 101 13.92 -21.65 -3.51
CA ARG A 101 12.86 -22.53 -3.97
C ARG A 101 11.64 -21.76 -4.53
N GLY A 102 11.68 -20.43 -4.45
CA GLY A 102 10.66 -19.55 -5.03
C GLY A 102 9.60 -19.07 -4.05
N LEU A 103 9.83 -19.10 -2.72
CA LEU A 103 9.03 -18.34 -1.75
C LEU A 103 9.45 -16.87 -1.78
N VAL A 104 8.49 -16.00 -1.53
CA VAL A 104 8.72 -14.62 -1.12
C VAL A 104 7.74 -14.24 -0.02
N VAL A 105 8.23 -13.60 1.03
CA VAL A 105 7.40 -12.98 2.07
C VAL A 105 7.22 -11.51 1.75
N LEU A 106 5.99 -11.01 1.84
CA LEU A 106 5.64 -9.61 1.62
C LEU A 106 5.00 -9.04 2.90
N GLY A 107 5.63 -8.06 3.53
CA GLY A 107 5.15 -7.44 4.75
C GLY A 107 4.44 -6.10 4.48
N PHE A 108 3.28 -5.92 5.09
CA PHE A 108 2.48 -4.71 5.00
C PHE A 108 2.18 -4.16 6.40
N PRO A 109 2.96 -3.19 6.89
CA PRO A 109 2.67 -2.51 8.15
C PRO A 109 1.28 -1.86 8.12
N SER A 110 0.52 -2.00 9.23
CA SER A 110 -0.81 -1.42 9.33
C SER A 110 -1.11 -0.92 10.74
N ASN A 111 -1.69 0.29 10.81
CA ASN A 111 -2.17 0.85 12.07
C ASN A 111 -3.67 0.58 12.33
N ASP A 112 -4.32 -0.28 11.57
CA ASP A 112 -5.75 -0.59 11.73
C ASP A 112 -6.10 -1.21 13.10
N PHE A 113 -5.09 -1.67 13.82
CA PHE A 113 -5.21 -2.23 15.18
C PHE A 113 -4.49 -1.37 16.23
N SER A 114 -4.17 -0.10 15.90
CA SER A 114 -3.52 0.88 16.78
C SER A 114 -2.18 0.43 17.37
N GLN A 115 -1.43 -0.37 16.60
CA GLN A 115 -0.13 -0.93 17.02
C GLN A 115 1.01 -0.63 16.03
N GLU A 116 0.82 0.34 15.10
CA GLU A 116 1.81 0.77 14.12
C GLU A 116 1.76 2.29 13.92
N SER A 117 2.14 3.05 14.95
CA SER A 117 2.05 4.50 14.95
C SER A 117 3.23 5.22 14.27
N GLY A 118 4.35 4.53 14.06
CA GLY A 118 5.56 5.10 13.48
C GLY A 118 5.41 5.59 12.03
N SER A 119 6.32 6.43 11.59
CA SER A 119 6.53 6.76 10.18
C SER A 119 7.10 5.55 9.43
N ASN A 120 7.03 5.56 8.09
CA ASN A 120 7.61 4.48 7.27
C ASN A 120 9.10 4.26 7.58
N LYS A 121 9.85 5.36 7.79
CA LYS A 121 11.27 5.28 8.16
C LYS A 121 11.50 4.61 9.51
N GLU A 122 10.75 5.00 10.54
CA GLU A 122 10.86 4.39 11.87
C GLU A 122 10.51 2.91 11.86
N ILE A 123 9.49 2.52 11.10
CA ILE A 123 9.10 1.12 10.91
C ILE A 123 10.22 0.35 10.20
N ALA A 124 10.80 0.91 9.14
CA ALA A 124 11.90 0.27 8.41
C ALA A 124 13.11 0.05 9.31
N ASP A 125 13.54 1.10 10.02
CA ASP A 125 14.67 1.05 10.96
C ASP A 125 14.43 0.01 12.07
N PHE A 126 13.23 -0.03 12.63
CA PHE A 126 12.84 -1.00 13.66
C PHE A 126 12.88 -2.45 13.15
N CYS A 127 12.28 -2.72 12.00
CA CYS A 127 12.24 -4.05 11.41
C CYS A 127 13.64 -4.57 11.10
N GLU A 128 14.51 -3.73 10.52
CA GLU A 128 15.87 -4.11 10.19
C GLU A 128 16.76 -4.25 11.43
N SER A 129 16.77 -3.26 12.32
CA SER A 129 17.68 -3.24 13.47
C SER A 129 17.32 -4.26 14.55
N THR A 130 16.02 -4.51 14.76
CA THR A 130 15.55 -5.38 15.86
C THR A 130 15.38 -6.84 15.45
N PHE A 131 14.92 -7.06 14.21
CA PHE A 131 14.56 -8.41 13.73
C PHE A 131 15.38 -8.86 12.52
N GLY A 132 16.21 -7.98 11.93
CA GLY A 132 17.02 -8.30 10.77
C GLY A 132 16.20 -8.55 9.50
N VAL A 133 15.00 -7.98 9.40
CA VAL A 133 14.08 -8.19 8.28
C VAL A 133 14.72 -7.74 6.97
N LYS A 134 14.80 -8.65 6.00
CA LYS A 134 15.30 -8.42 4.64
C LYS A 134 14.27 -8.74 3.55
N PHE A 135 13.20 -9.47 3.90
CA PHE A 135 12.12 -9.69 2.94
C PHE A 135 11.42 -8.36 2.58
N PRO A 136 10.79 -8.26 1.39
CA PRO A 136 10.12 -7.04 0.93
C PRO A 136 9.06 -6.54 1.90
N MET A 137 9.22 -5.28 2.31
CA MET A 137 8.26 -4.53 3.12
C MET A 137 7.72 -3.34 2.34
N PHE A 138 6.44 -3.04 2.53
CA PHE A 138 5.76 -1.93 1.86
C PHE A 138 5.37 -0.83 2.85
N THR A 139 5.04 0.36 2.35
CA THR A 139 4.61 1.48 3.19
C THR A 139 3.35 1.14 3.97
N LYS A 140 3.22 1.75 5.15
CA LYS A 140 2.08 1.57 6.04
C LYS A 140 0.76 1.80 5.29
N THR A 141 -0.20 0.88 5.43
CA THR A 141 -1.47 0.89 4.71
C THR A 141 -2.61 0.31 5.53
N ALA A 142 -3.85 0.61 5.12
CA ALA A 142 -5.02 -0.08 5.66
C ALA A 142 -5.13 -1.49 5.06
N VAL A 143 -5.51 -2.47 5.89
CA VAL A 143 -5.65 -3.88 5.52
C VAL A 143 -7.06 -4.44 5.76
N ARG A 144 -7.96 -3.62 6.35
CA ARG A 144 -9.35 -4.00 6.60
C ARG A 144 -10.31 -2.81 6.36
N GLY A 145 -11.62 -3.10 6.31
CA GLY A 145 -12.65 -2.09 6.11
C GLY A 145 -12.69 -1.54 4.68
N THR A 146 -13.39 -0.43 4.52
CA THR A 146 -13.58 0.24 3.20
C THR A 146 -12.28 0.75 2.62
N ASP A 147 -11.34 1.16 3.49
CA ASP A 147 -10.08 1.77 3.12
C ASP A 147 -8.94 0.76 2.90
N ALA A 148 -9.22 -0.55 3.11
CA ALA A 148 -8.24 -1.58 2.84
C ALA A 148 -7.66 -1.44 1.43
N ASN A 149 -6.35 -1.62 1.30
CA ASN A 149 -5.70 -1.58 0.00
C ASN A 149 -6.23 -2.69 -0.93
N PRO A 150 -6.12 -2.53 -2.24
CA PRO A 150 -6.77 -3.44 -3.19
C PRO A 150 -6.28 -4.89 -3.07
N LEU A 151 -5.02 -5.14 -2.70
CA LEU A 151 -4.52 -6.50 -2.48
C LEU A 151 -5.25 -7.17 -1.30
N PHE A 152 -5.38 -6.50 -0.15
CA PHE A 152 -6.06 -7.07 1.01
C PHE A 152 -7.56 -7.26 0.79
N LYS A 153 -8.21 -6.41 -0.03
CA LYS A 153 -9.60 -6.64 -0.47
C LYS A 153 -9.73 -7.93 -1.28
N GLN A 154 -8.83 -8.17 -2.23
CA GLN A 154 -8.82 -9.39 -3.04
C GLN A 154 -8.49 -10.63 -2.21
N LEU A 155 -7.50 -10.53 -1.29
CA LEU A 155 -7.15 -11.62 -0.37
C LEU A 155 -8.33 -12.01 0.52
N ALA A 156 -9.03 -11.01 1.08
CA ALA A 156 -10.21 -11.25 1.90
C ALA A 156 -11.34 -11.89 1.10
N GLN A 157 -11.59 -11.43 -0.12
CA GLN A 157 -12.60 -11.98 -1.01
C GLN A 157 -12.28 -13.43 -1.40
N ALA A 158 -11.03 -13.72 -1.77
CA ALA A 158 -10.62 -15.05 -2.23
C ALA A 158 -10.53 -16.09 -1.09
N SER A 159 -10.16 -15.67 0.12
CA SER A 159 -10.00 -16.56 1.28
C SER A 159 -11.23 -16.64 2.20
N GLY A 160 -12.18 -15.70 2.05
CA GLY A 160 -13.26 -15.50 3.02
C GLY A 160 -12.80 -14.95 4.38
N THR A 161 -11.55 -14.48 4.48
CA THR A 161 -10.92 -14.06 5.75
C THR A 161 -10.34 -12.67 5.64
N THR A 162 -10.86 -11.74 6.44
CA THR A 162 -10.29 -10.41 6.65
C THR A 162 -9.39 -10.40 7.87
N PRO A 163 -8.27 -9.65 7.91
CA PRO A 163 -7.44 -9.54 9.09
C PRO A 163 -8.26 -9.04 10.30
N LYS A 164 -8.25 -9.82 11.39
CA LYS A 164 -8.88 -9.45 12.67
C LYS A 164 -7.85 -8.94 13.68
N TRP A 165 -6.58 -9.08 13.35
CA TRP A 165 -5.45 -8.60 14.13
C TRP A 165 -4.20 -8.49 13.26
N ASN A 166 -3.07 -8.03 13.81
CA ASN A 166 -1.78 -8.02 13.13
C ASN A 166 -1.25 -9.46 12.95
N PHE A 167 -0.37 -9.66 11.99
CA PHE A 167 0.26 -10.93 11.63
C PHE A 167 -0.72 -12.01 11.13
N TYR A 168 -1.83 -11.59 10.48
CA TYR A 168 -2.58 -12.46 9.61
C TYR A 168 -1.76 -12.77 8.36
N LYS A 169 -1.86 -13.99 7.87
CA LYS A 169 -1.05 -14.50 6.77
C LYS A 169 -1.94 -15.03 5.67
N TYR A 170 -1.56 -14.78 4.42
CA TYR A 170 -2.23 -15.30 3.22
C TYR A 170 -1.20 -15.91 2.31
N LEU A 171 -1.39 -17.14 1.89
CA LEU A 171 -0.51 -17.82 0.95
C LEU A 171 -1.15 -17.80 -0.44
N ILE A 172 -0.39 -17.30 -1.42
CA ILE A 172 -0.75 -17.32 -2.83
C ILE A 172 0.15 -18.33 -3.52
N GLY A 173 -0.46 -19.24 -4.26
CA GLY A 173 0.26 -20.24 -5.06
C GLY A 173 0.92 -19.65 -6.31
N ARG A 174 1.74 -20.42 -6.99
CA ARG A 174 2.44 -20.00 -8.22
C ARG A 174 1.46 -19.60 -9.35
N ASP A 175 0.24 -20.13 -9.32
CA ASP A 175 -0.85 -19.83 -10.27
C ASP A 175 -1.61 -18.54 -9.90
N GLY A 176 -1.23 -17.86 -8.82
CA GLY A 176 -1.87 -16.64 -8.33
C GLY A 176 -3.17 -16.88 -7.55
N LYS A 177 -3.52 -18.13 -7.23
CA LYS A 177 -4.69 -18.40 -6.39
C LYS A 177 -4.33 -18.34 -4.92
N VAL A 178 -5.24 -17.81 -4.10
CA VAL A 178 -5.11 -17.87 -2.64
C VAL A 178 -5.32 -19.30 -2.19
N VAL A 179 -4.30 -19.87 -1.57
CA VAL A 179 -4.28 -21.26 -1.10
C VAL A 179 -4.92 -21.37 0.27
N GLN A 180 -4.51 -20.50 1.19
CA GLN A 180 -4.95 -20.52 2.60
C GLN A 180 -4.67 -19.19 3.28
N ALA A 181 -5.45 -18.90 4.33
CA ALA A 181 -5.22 -17.81 5.25
C ALA A 181 -5.10 -18.34 6.69
N TRP A 182 -4.31 -17.67 7.53
CA TRP A 182 -4.12 -18.00 8.93
C TRP A 182 -4.23 -16.77 9.81
N SER A 183 -4.69 -16.98 11.03
CA SER A 183 -4.73 -15.92 12.04
C SER A 183 -3.33 -15.62 12.60
N SER A 184 -3.26 -14.62 13.46
CA SER A 184 -2.05 -14.25 14.22
C SER A 184 -1.50 -15.41 15.07
N MET A 185 -2.39 -16.31 15.51
CA MET A 185 -2.04 -17.42 16.42
C MET A 185 -1.12 -18.45 15.77
N THR A 186 -1.20 -18.63 14.46
CA THR A 186 -0.32 -19.55 13.73
C THR A 186 1.06 -18.94 13.61
N ALA A 187 2.03 -19.53 14.30
CA ALA A 187 3.42 -19.08 14.23
C ALA A 187 4.10 -19.53 12.93
N PRO A 188 5.07 -18.75 12.40
CA PRO A 188 5.76 -19.07 11.16
C PRO A 188 6.57 -20.37 11.19
N ASP A 189 6.90 -20.88 12.35
CA ASP A 189 7.66 -22.13 12.59
C ASP A 189 6.78 -23.34 12.89
N GLU A 190 5.46 -23.20 12.87
CA GLU A 190 4.55 -24.34 13.03
C GLU A 190 4.65 -25.32 11.85
N ASN A 191 4.79 -26.61 12.15
CA ASN A 191 4.91 -27.67 11.15
C ASN A 191 3.74 -27.68 10.17
N GLY A 192 2.50 -27.47 10.63
CA GLY A 192 1.33 -27.41 9.78
C GLY A 192 1.36 -26.27 8.79
N PHE A 193 1.84 -25.10 9.20
CA PHE A 193 2.02 -23.92 8.38
C PHE A 193 3.12 -24.15 7.33
N ILE A 194 4.27 -24.65 7.78
CA ILE A 194 5.43 -24.94 6.90
C ILE A 194 5.05 -25.98 5.83
N SER A 195 4.34 -27.04 6.22
CA SER A 195 3.98 -28.12 5.28
C SER A 195 3.10 -27.64 4.13
N VAL A 196 2.21 -26.66 4.36
CA VAL A 196 1.39 -26.06 3.29
C VAL A 196 2.27 -25.25 2.34
N ILE A 197 3.23 -24.49 2.86
CA ILE A 197 4.19 -23.73 2.04
C ILE A 197 5.03 -24.70 1.19
N GLU A 198 5.61 -25.73 1.81
CA GLU A 198 6.45 -26.74 1.11
C GLU A 198 5.67 -27.45 0.01
N LYS A 199 4.39 -27.78 0.24
CA LYS A 199 3.52 -28.35 -0.77
C LYS A 199 3.36 -27.42 -1.99
N GLN A 200 3.25 -26.10 -1.79
CA GLN A 200 3.14 -25.12 -2.88
C GLN A 200 4.47 -24.92 -3.61
N LEU A 201 5.58 -25.08 -2.90
CA LEU A 201 6.91 -25.01 -3.51
C LEU A 201 7.26 -26.23 -4.37
N GLY A 202 6.51 -27.33 -4.23
CA GLY A 202 6.80 -28.62 -4.85
C GLY A 202 7.78 -29.45 -4.04
N ALA A 203 7.79 -30.77 -4.28
CA ALA A 203 8.82 -31.66 -3.74
C ALA A 203 10.19 -31.26 -4.29
N ASN A 204 11.24 -31.37 -3.46
CA ASN A 204 12.62 -31.22 -3.89
C ASN A 204 13.01 -32.34 -4.85
#